data_dc9e0b499da962f8b3f6cea25258d689
#
_entry.id   dc9e0b499da962f8b3f6cea25258d689
#
_cell.length_a   1.000
_cell.length_b   1.000
_cell.length_c   1.000
_cell.angle_alpha   90.00
_cell.angle_beta   90.00
_cell.angle_gamma   90.00
#
_symmetry.space_group_name_H-M   'P 1'
#
loop_
_entity.id
_entity.type
_entity.pdbx_description
1 polymer ?
#
loop_
_entity_poly.entity_id
_entity_poly.type
_entity_poly.pdbx_seq_one_letter_code
_entity_poly.pdbx_strand_id
1 'polypeptide(L)'
;LDLFGRVSRLSEAAQARVYASEQAQHGVVLSLVASVANSYITLRALDRQLEIAQATANNFGTTARLFELRFKSGIVAKTEVMQITSQQQQALAAIPAFEQSIAATENLISILLGRDPGPIPRGKTIDQLIAPSIPADLPSTLLSRRPDILQAEQNLIAANANVGAAKALYYPDLSITGVLGSVSTAMDDFLTGPAASSLIAANIAGPIFTFGGIEGQVSSAEAANRQALLFYQQTILNAFRETNDALTGSQKKIQQVELQSKRVDALREFARLSRLRFDKGVSGYLEVLVADNEL
;
A
#
# COMPACT_ATOMS: atom_id res chain seq x y z
N LEU A 1 20.86 -3.93 -41.22
CA LEU A 1 19.77 -2.99 -41.55
C LEU A 1 18.44 -3.58 -41.14
N ASP A 2 17.60 -2.82 -40.47
CA ASP A 2 16.30 -3.30 -39.96
C ASP A 2 15.18 -3.12 -40.99
N LEU A 3 15.23 -3.89 -42.08
CA LEU A 3 14.24 -3.78 -43.17
C LEU A 3 12.87 -4.39 -42.77
N PHE A 4 12.87 -5.37 -41.92
CA PHE A 4 11.66 -6.09 -41.50
C PHE A 4 11.18 -5.69 -40.07
N GLY A 5 11.78 -4.65 -39.52
CA GLY A 5 11.32 -4.02 -38.27
C GLY A 5 11.63 -4.81 -37.01
N ARG A 6 12.46 -5.83 -37.01
CA ARG A 6 12.77 -6.61 -35.81
C ARG A 6 13.39 -5.77 -34.70
N VAL A 7 14.43 -4.99 -35.05
CA VAL A 7 15.12 -4.11 -34.07
C VAL A 7 14.20 -2.98 -33.63
N SER A 8 13.48 -2.41 -34.58
CA SER A 8 12.47 -1.36 -34.32
C SER A 8 11.40 -1.84 -33.32
N ARG A 9 10.85 -3.06 -33.53
CA ARG A 9 9.87 -3.66 -32.63
C ARG A 9 10.44 -4.01 -31.26
N LEU A 10 11.69 -4.49 -31.20
CA LEU A 10 12.38 -4.71 -29.91
C LEU A 10 12.64 -3.41 -29.16
N SER A 11 12.98 -2.34 -29.89
CA SER A 11 13.13 -0.99 -29.31
C SER A 11 11.80 -0.46 -28.76
N GLU A 12 10.72 -0.60 -29.52
CA GLU A 12 9.35 -0.27 -29.08
C GLU A 12 8.98 -1.04 -27.80
N ALA A 13 9.24 -2.35 -27.77
CA ALA A 13 9.00 -3.17 -26.58
C ALA A 13 9.82 -2.71 -25.38
N ALA A 14 11.09 -2.37 -25.59
CA ALA A 14 11.96 -1.86 -24.53
C ALA A 14 11.48 -0.50 -24.00
N GLN A 15 11.10 0.41 -24.89
CA GLN A 15 10.56 1.72 -24.49
C GLN A 15 9.26 1.61 -23.73
N ALA A 16 8.33 0.74 -24.15
CA ALA A 16 7.11 0.48 -23.42
C ALA A 16 7.38 -0.08 -22.01
N ARG A 17 8.41 -0.94 -21.84
CA ARG A 17 8.84 -1.41 -20.51
C ARG A 17 9.41 -0.28 -19.65
N VAL A 18 10.12 0.70 -20.22
CA VAL A 18 10.55 1.90 -19.46
C VAL A 18 9.33 2.64 -18.92
N TYR A 19 8.34 2.93 -19.78
CA TYR A 19 7.11 3.58 -19.35
C TYR A 19 6.33 2.75 -18.31
N ALA A 20 6.29 1.42 -18.47
CA ALA A 20 5.70 0.54 -17.45
C ALA A 20 6.42 0.66 -16.11
N SER A 21 7.75 0.76 -16.11
CA SER A 21 8.57 0.93 -14.89
C SER A 21 8.34 2.30 -14.23
N GLU A 22 8.18 3.36 -15.02
CA GLU A 22 7.81 4.69 -14.51
C GLU A 22 6.43 4.67 -13.83
N GLN A 23 5.45 4.01 -14.44
CA GLN A 23 4.13 3.86 -13.82
C GLN A 23 4.18 2.99 -12.55
N ALA A 24 5.01 1.93 -12.55
CA ALA A 24 5.26 1.15 -11.33
C ALA A 24 5.84 2.01 -10.20
N GLN A 25 6.78 2.91 -10.50
CA GLN A 25 7.31 3.87 -9.53
C GLN A 25 6.21 4.77 -8.96
N HIS A 26 5.32 5.31 -9.80
CA HIS A 26 4.17 6.10 -9.34
C HIS A 26 3.26 5.29 -8.43
N GLY A 27 3.02 4.01 -8.74
CA GLY A 27 2.26 3.08 -7.89
C GLY A 27 2.90 2.87 -6.53
N VAL A 28 4.23 2.68 -6.49
CA VAL A 28 4.99 2.56 -5.22
C VAL A 28 4.88 3.84 -4.40
N VAL A 29 5.05 5.02 -5.01
CA VAL A 29 4.91 6.31 -4.31
C VAL A 29 3.51 6.47 -3.73
N LEU A 30 2.47 6.15 -4.50
CA LEU A 30 1.08 6.23 -4.05
C LEU A 30 0.82 5.30 -2.85
N SER A 31 1.28 4.05 -2.92
CA SER A 31 1.13 3.07 -1.84
C SER A 31 1.93 3.47 -0.59
N LEU A 32 3.12 4.03 -0.77
CA LEU A 32 3.94 4.55 0.32
C LEU A 32 3.24 5.70 1.05
N VAL A 33 2.74 6.70 0.31
CA VAL A 33 2.01 7.84 0.89
C VAL A 33 0.77 7.36 1.64
N ALA A 34 -0.01 6.43 1.05
CA ALA A 34 -1.17 5.86 1.71
C ALA A 34 -0.80 5.08 2.99
N SER A 35 0.31 4.31 2.95
CA SER A 35 0.80 3.56 4.12
C SER A 35 1.25 4.48 5.24
N VAL A 36 1.97 5.56 4.94
CA VAL A 36 2.39 6.57 5.94
C VAL A 36 1.16 7.24 6.55
N ALA A 37 0.19 7.66 5.72
CA ALA A 37 -1.03 8.31 6.19
C ALA A 37 -1.84 7.38 7.11
N ASN A 38 -2.05 6.13 6.72
CA ASN A 38 -2.77 5.15 7.52
C ASN A 38 -2.06 4.85 8.85
N SER A 39 -0.73 4.66 8.80
CA SER A 39 0.06 4.42 10.01
C SER A 39 0.03 5.63 10.95
N TYR A 40 0.05 6.85 10.41
CA TYR A 40 -0.04 8.06 11.22
C TYR A 40 -1.42 8.23 11.88
N ILE A 41 -2.51 7.95 11.15
CA ILE A 41 -3.87 7.95 11.72
C ILE A 41 -3.99 6.89 12.83
N THR A 42 -3.44 5.69 12.58
CA THR A 42 -3.39 4.62 13.59
C THR A 42 -2.61 5.05 14.83
N LEU A 43 -1.47 5.70 14.66
CA LEU A 43 -0.67 6.25 15.76
C LEU A 43 -1.48 7.24 16.59
N ARG A 44 -2.22 8.16 15.95
CA ARG A 44 -3.07 9.13 16.65
C ARG A 44 -4.24 8.47 17.40
N ALA A 45 -4.79 7.38 16.82
CA ALA A 45 -5.81 6.59 17.49
C ALA A 45 -5.25 5.87 18.73
N LEU A 46 -4.05 5.30 18.65
CA LEU A 46 -3.37 4.66 19.78
C LEU A 46 -3.02 5.66 20.88
N ASP A 47 -2.54 6.86 20.53
CA ASP A 47 -2.31 7.94 21.51
C ASP A 47 -3.61 8.25 22.29
N ARG A 48 -4.74 8.34 21.58
CA ARG A 48 -6.05 8.59 22.23
C ARG A 48 -6.50 7.43 23.11
N GLN A 49 -6.29 6.19 22.68
CA GLN A 49 -6.58 4.99 23.48
C GLN A 49 -5.72 4.94 24.75
N LEU A 50 -4.44 5.32 24.65
CA LEU A 50 -3.56 5.42 25.82
C LEU A 50 -4.05 6.47 26.81
N GLU A 51 -4.43 7.66 26.35
CA GLU A 51 -5.01 8.71 27.19
C GLU A 51 -6.27 8.22 27.94
N ILE A 52 -7.17 7.53 27.23
CA ILE A 52 -8.39 6.96 27.81
C ILE A 52 -8.03 5.88 28.84
N ALA A 53 -7.13 4.96 28.51
CA ALA A 53 -6.71 3.90 29.44
C ALA A 53 -6.10 4.47 30.73
N GLN A 54 -5.26 5.51 30.63
CA GLN A 54 -4.69 6.20 31.78
C GLN A 54 -5.76 6.91 32.62
N ALA A 55 -6.70 7.60 31.99
CA ALA A 55 -7.82 8.25 32.67
C ALA A 55 -8.71 7.21 33.39
N THR A 56 -9.02 6.11 32.75
CA THR A 56 -9.81 5.00 33.28
C THR A 56 -9.11 4.36 34.49
N ALA A 57 -7.81 4.06 34.39
CA ALA A 57 -7.03 3.52 35.50
C ALA A 57 -6.99 4.46 36.69
N ASN A 58 -6.85 5.76 36.48
CA ASN A 58 -6.89 6.79 37.51
C ASN A 58 -8.28 6.88 38.19
N ASN A 59 -9.35 6.81 37.42
CA ASN A 59 -10.74 6.84 37.93
C ASN A 59 -11.01 5.61 38.80
N PHE A 60 -10.68 4.40 38.33
CA PHE A 60 -10.80 3.18 39.14
C PHE A 60 -9.90 3.21 40.39
N GLY A 61 -8.69 3.78 40.32
CA GLY A 61 -7.80 3.95 41.45
C GLY A 61 -8.38 4.88 42.52
N THR A 62 -9.04 5.94 42.13
CA THR A 62 -9.73 6.84 43.06
C THR A 62 -10.93 6.17 43.73
N THR A 63 -11.71 5.43 42.94
CA THR A 63 -12.85 4.66 43.42
C THR A 63 -12.40 3.53 44.35
N ALA A 64 -11.34 2.79 44.02
CA ALA A 64 -10.79 1.73 44.86
C ALA A 64 -10.38 2.27 46.23
N ARG A 65 -9.71 3.41 46.31
CA ARG A 65 -9.36 4.08 47.59
C ARG A 65 -10.60 4.45 48.41
N LEU A 66 -11.64 4.97 47.79
CA LEU A 66 -12.90 5.31 48.46
C LEU A 66 -13.57 4.04 49.06
N PHE A 67 -13.60 2.93 48.27
CA PHE A 67 -14.20 1.70 48.73
C PHE A 67 -13.36 1.02 49.82
N GLU A 68 -12.05 1.16 49.80
CA GLU A 68 -11.19 0.71 50.90
C GLU A 68 -11.50 1.43 52.20
N LEU A 69 -11.72 2.76 52.17
CA LEU A 69 -12.15 3.54 53.35
C LEU A 69 -13.52 3.11 53.84
N ARG A 70 -14.49 2.91 52.96
CA ARG A 70 -15.84 2.42 53.31
C ARG A 70 -15.80 1.01 53.91
N PHE A 71 -14.95 0.14 53.42
CA PHE A 71 -14.73 -1.19 53.98
C PHE A 71 -14.15 -1.13 55.42
N LYS A 72 -13.13 -0.30 55.62
CA LYS A 72 -12.59 -0.06 56.98
C LYS A 72 -13.63 0.49 57.98
N SER A 73 -14.63 1.22 57.46
CA SER A 73 -15.76 1.73 58.25
C SER A 73 -16.93 0.73 58.33
N GLY A 74 -16.81 -0.48 57.78
CA GLY A 74 -17.86 -1.51 57.82
C GLY A 74 -19.07 -1.26 56.93
N ILE A 75 -18.98 -0.33 55.95
CA ILE A 75 -20.11 0.10 55.12
C ILE A 75 -20.27 -0.80 53.87
N VAL A 76 -19.17 -1.34 53.34
CA VAL A 76 -19.17 -2.20 52.13
C VAL A 76 -18.45 -3.51 52.40
N ALA A 77 -18.76 -4.54 51.60
CA ALA A 77 -18.10 -5.85 51.67
C ALA A 77 -16.71 -5.83 51.01
N LYS A 78 -15.80 -6.70 51.46
CA LYS A 78 -14.48 -6.82 50.85
C LYS A 78 -14.54 -7.27 49.38
N THR A 79 -15.57 -8.00 48.98
CA THR A 79 -15.84 -8.41 47.60
C THR A 79 -15.96 -7.22 46.66
N GLU A 80 -16.64 -6.12 47.08
CA GLU A 80 -16.77 -4.91 46.27
C GLU A 80 -15.41 -4.21 46.08
N VAL A 81 -14.58 -4.15 47.13
CA VAL A 81 -13.22 -3.60 47.06
C VAL A 81 -12.36 -4.43 46.05
N MET A 82 -12.44 -5.76 46.15
CA MET A 82 -11.66 -6.62 45.23
C MET A 82 -12.12 -6.50 43.81
N GLN A 83 -13.41 -6.31 43.55
CA GLN A 83 -13.96 -6.11 42.23
C GLN A 83 -13.43 -4.82 41.59
N ILE A 84 -13.44 -3.72 42.29
CA ILE A 84 -12.93 -2.43 41.80
C ILE A 84 -11.40 -2.49 41.59
N THR A 85 -10.70 -3.13 42.54
CA THR A 85 -9.25 -3.33 42.40
C THR A 85 -8.92 -4.16 41.16
N SER A 86 -9.72 -5.18 40.86
CA SER A 86 -9.56 -5.97 39.64
C SER A 86 -9.73 -5.12 38.37
N GLN A 87 -10.74 -4.25 38.33
CA GLN A 87 -10.97 -3.31 37.22
C GLN A 87 -9.81 -2.32 37.05
N GLN A 88 -9.30 -1.79 38.16
CA GLN A 88 -8.12 -0.91 38.15
C GLN A 88 -6.91 -1.66 37.55
N GLN A 89 -6.64 -2.89 37.98
CA GLN A 89 -5.51 -3.66 37.46
C GLN A 89 -5.68 -4.00 35.99
N GLN A 90 -6.91 -4.28 35.54
CA GLN A 90 -7.21 -4.49 34.13
C GLN A 90 -6.92 -3.24 33.29
N ALA A 91 -7.36 -2.06 33.74
CA ALA A 91 -7.07 -0.79 33.06
C ALA A 91 -5.56 -0.48 33.04
N LEU A 92 -4.86 -0.71 34.16
CA LEU A 92 -3.40 -0.55 34.23
C LEU A 92 -2.66 -1.50 33.28
N ALA A 93 -3.12 -2.75 33.14
CA ALA A 93 -2.51 -3.73 32.25
C ALA A 93 -2.67 -3.39 30.76
N ALA A 94 -3.65 -2.58 30.39
CA ALA A 94 -3.84 -2.12 29.02
C ALA A 94 -2.80 -1.04 28.61
N ILE A 95 -2.27 -0.26 29.56
CA ILE A 95 -1.33 0.84 29.30
C ILE A 95 -0.05 0.34 28.58
N PRO A 96 0.69 -0.65 29.11
CA PRO A 96 1.90 -1.15 28.42
C PRO A 96 1.63 -1.70 27.02
N ALA A 97 0.44 -2.28 26.79
CA ALA A 97 0.07 -2.80 25.47
C ALA A 97 -0.11 -1.66 24.45
N PHE A 98 -0.71 -0.54 24.85
CA PHE A 98 -0.80 0.65 23.99
C PHE A 98 0.57 1.29 23.77
N GLU A 99 1.40 1.42 24.80
CA GLU A 99 2.77 1.95 24.69
C GLU A 99 3.61 1.11 23.71
N GLN A 100 3.53 -0.21 23.81
CA GLN A 100 4.20 -1.12 22.85
C GLN A 100 3.70 -0.91 21.42
N SER A 101 2.38 -0.78 21.23
CA SER A 101 1.77 -0.58 19.91
C SER A 101 2.15 0.78 19.32
N ILE A 102 2.24 1.82 20.14
CA ILE A 102 2.72 3.15 19.76
C ILE A 102 4.17 3.06 19.27
N ALA A 103 5.07 2.47 20.07
CA ALA A 103 6.47 2.32 19.70
C ALA A 103 6.65 1.52 18.40
N ALA A 104 5.90 0.42 18.24
CA ALA A 104 5.93 -0.38 17.01
C ALA A 104 5.45 0.43 15.78
N THR A 105 4.40 1.24 15.94
CA THR A 105 3.86 2.08 14.85
C THR A 105 4.83 3.22 14.51
N GLU A 106 5.49 3.83 15.48
CA GLU A 106 6.54 4.84 15.25
C GLU A 106 7.72 4.26 14.48
N ASN A 107 8.17 3.05 14.83
CA ASN A 107 9.22 2.34 14.12
C ASN A 107 8.81 2.05 12.67
N LEU A 108 7.57 1.59 12.45
CA LEU A 108 7.03 1.36 11.10
C LEU A 108 7.05 2.65 10.27
N ILE A 109 6.54 3.76 10.81
CA ILE A 109 6.53 5.05 10.10
C ILE A 109 7.96 5.50 9.80
N SER A 110 8.90 5.33 10.74
CA SER A 110 10.30 5.68 10.53
C SER A 110 10.91 4.92 9.36
N ILE A 111 10.66 3.60 9.25
CA ILE A 111 11.11 2.77 8.11
C ILE A 111 10.47 3.23 6.81
N LEU A 112 9.16 3.53 6.80
CA LEU A 112 8.47 4.04 5.61
C LEU A 112 9.04 5.39 5.15
N LEU A 113 9.59 6.19 6.06
CA LEU A 113 10.27 7.46 5.76
C LEU A 113 11.77 7.29 5.43
N GLY A 114 12.30 6.06 5.42
CA GLY A 114 13.70 5.78 5.11
C GLY A 114 14.69 6.26 6.18
N ARG A 115 14.28 6.31 7.45
CA ARG A 115 15.12 6.76 8.57
C ARG A 115 15.16 5.75 9.70
N ASP A 116 16.12 5.89 10.61
CA ASP A 116 16.25 5.06 11.79
C ASP A 116 14.99 5.10 12.67
N PRO A 117 14.62 3.99 13.34
CA PRO A 117 13.52 3.94 14.29
C PRO A 117 13.63 5.02 15.37
N GLY A 118 12.52 5.74 15.60
CA GLY A 118 12.51 6.82 16.60
C GLY A 118 11.13 7.48 16.69
N PRO A 119 10.96 8.43 17.64
CA PRO A 119 9.69 9.08 17.88
C PRO A 119 9.21 9.88 16.68
N ILE A 120 7.91 9.82 16.43
CA ILE A 120 7.23 10.58 15.37
C ILE A 120 6.61 11.84 15.97
N PRO A 121 6.86 13.03 15.39
CA PRO A 121 6.22 14.26 15.86
C PRO A 121 4.69 14.17 15.77
N ARG A 122 4.01 14.60 16.84
CA ARG A 122 2.54 14.66 16.90
C ARG A 122 2.06 16.02 16.41
N GLY A 123 1.14 16.00 15.45
CA GLY A 123 0.43 17.19 14.99
C GLY A 123 -0.97 17.29 15.64
N LYS A 124 -2.00 17.41 14.80
CA LYS A 124 -3.40 17.45 15.27
C LYS A 124 -3.81 16.14 15.96
N THR A 125 -4.71 16.26 16.94
CA THR A 125 -5.34 15.10 17.58
C THR A 125 -6.26 14.39 16.58
N ILE A 126 -6.63 13.13 16.88
CA ILE A 126 -7.52 12.37 15.98
C ILE A 126 -8.88 13.09 15.81
N ASP A 127 -9.37 13.73 16.84
CA ASP A 127 -10.66 14.48 16.82
C ASP A 127 -10.60 15.75 15.95
N GLN A 128 -9.40 16.24 15.63
CA GLN A 128 -9.17 17.42 14.79
C GLN A 128 -8.88 17.07 13.32
N LEU A 129 -8.77 15.77 13.00
CA LEU A 129 -8.57 15.32 11.63
C LEU A 129 -9.88 15.42 10.85
N ILE A 130 -9.80 16.00 9.66
CA ILE A 130 -10.95 16.14 8.76
C ILE A 130 -10.80 15.13 7.65
N ALA A 131 -11.82 14.29 7.47
CA ALA A 131 -11.86 13.38 6.33
C ALA A 131 -12.01 14.18 5.02
N PRO A 132 -11.19 13.89 3.98
CA PRO A 132 -11.36 14.54 2.69
C PRO A 132 -12.70 14.14 2.06
N SER A 133 -13.32 15.10 1.34
CA SER A 133 -14.51 14.78 0.54
C SER A 133 -14.10 13.95 -0.68
N ILE A 134 -14.76 12.81 -0.88
CA ILE A 134 -14.54 11.95 -2.05
C ILE A 134 -15.58 12.35 -3.10
N PRO A 135 -15.16 12.78 -4.33
CA PRO A 135 -16.08 13.08 -5.41
C PRO A 135 -16.87 11.84 -5.84
N ALA A 136 -18.16 12.02 -6.17
CA ALA A 136 -19.03 10.91 -6.56
C ALA A 136 -18.77 10.36 -7.99
N ASP A 137 -18.09 11.14 -8.86
CA ASP A 137 -17.94 10.86 -10.31
C ASP A 137 -16.56 10.29 -10.66
N LEU A 138 -16.16 9.17 -10.05
CA LEU A 138 -14.81 8.63 -10.22
C LEU A 138 -14.60 7.55 -11.31
N PRO A 139 -15.59 6.80 -11.85
CA PRO A 139 -15.29 5.56 -12.57
C PRO A 139 -14.47 5.72 -13.85
N SER A 140 -14.75 6.72 -14.70
CA SER A 140 -14.08 6.83 -16.01
C SER A 140 -12.69 7.48 -15.96
N THR A 141 -12.45 8.40 -15.02
CA THR A 141 -11.15 9.04 -14.85
C THR A 141 -10.10 8.14 -14.20
N LEU A 142 -10.53 7.02 -13.57
CA LEU A 142 -9.61 6.05 -12.98
C LEU A 142 -8.76 5.35 -14.04
N LEU A 143 -9.36 4.99 -15.18
CA LEU A 143 -8.64 4.30 -16.26
C LEU A 143 -7.45 5.09 -16.78
N SER A 144 -7.55 6.43 -16.80
CA SER A 144 -6.49 7.31 -17.30
C SER A 144 -5.50 7.78 -16.24
N ARG A 145 -5.73 7.48 -14.96
CA ARG A 145 -4.92 8.03 -13.85
C ARG A 145 -4.28 6.97 -12.96
N ARG A 146 -4.81 5.76 -12.92
CA ARG A 146 -4.26 4.71 -12.05
C ARG A 146 -2.94 4.16 -12.61
N PRO A 147 -1.85 4.23 -11.86
CA PRO A 147 -0.54 3.77 -12.31
C PRO A 147 -0.50 2.27 -12.64
N ASP A 148 -1.24 1.42 -11.91
CA ASP A 148 -1.32 -0.02 -12.15
C ASP A 148 -1.98 -0.37 -13.49
N ILE A 149 -3.03 0.37 -13.89
CA ILE A 149 -3.68 0.21 -15.19
C ILE A 149 -2.74 0.66 -16.31
N LEU A 150 -2.11 1.83 -16.16
CA LEU A 150 -1.15 2.36 -17.13
C LEU A 150 0.07 1.45 -17.27
N GLN A 151 0.57 0.87 -16.18
CA GLN A 151 1.63 -0.13 -16.20
C GLN A 151 1.24 -1.37 -16.98
N ALA A 152 0.04 -1.91 -16.73
CA ALA A 152 -0.46 -3.10 -17.42
C ALA A 152 -0.68 -2.85 -18.92
N GLU A 153 -1.14 -1.65 -19.29
CA GLU A 153 -1.28 -1.22 -20.68
C GLU A 153 0.08 -1.18 -21.39
N GLN A 154 1.09 -0.58 -20.78
CA GLN A 154 2.44 -0.52 -21.35
C GLN A 154 3.07 -1.91 -21.49
N ASN A 155 2.82 -2.82 -20.57
CA ASN A 155 3.25 -4.21 -20.67
C ASN A 155 2.55 -4.94 -21.83
N LEU A 156 1.27 -4.63 -22.09
CA LEU A 156 0.55 -5.17 -23.25
C LEU A 156 1.14 -4.63 -24.57
N ILE A 157 1.46 -3.33 -24.64
CA ILE A 157 2.13 -2.73 -25.80
C ILE A 157 3.47 -3.41 -26.04
N ALA A 158 4.28 -3.64 -24.99
CA ALA A 158 5.56 -4.34 -25.08
C ALA A 158 5.40 -5.77 -25.60
N ALA A 159 4.39 -6.50 -25.10
CA ALA A 159 4.10 -7.87 -25.55
C ALA A 159 3.66 -7.90 -27.01
N ASN A 160 2.83 -6.96 -27.44
CA ASN A 160 2.41 -6.84 -28.84
C ASN A 160 3.60 -6.53 -29.79
N ALA A 161 4.49 -5.62 -29.38
CA ALA A 161 5.70 -5.33 -30.14
C ALA A 161 6.61 -6.57 -30.27
N ASN A 162 6.71 -7.40 -29.22
CA ASN A 162 7.47 -8.66 -29.27
C ASN A 162 6.86 -9.66 -30.25
N VAL A 163 5.54 -9.70 -30.47
CA VAL A 163 4.94 -10.52 -31.55
C VAL A 163 5.44 -10.05 -32.90
N GLY A 164 5.51 -8.74 -33.14
CA GLY A 164 6.07 -8.19 -34.36
C GLY A 164 7.53 -8.56 -34.55
N ALA A 165 8.34 -8.51 -33.51
CA ALA A 165 9.75 -8.92 -33.54
C ALA A 165 9.91 -10.42 -33.82
N ALA A 166 9.04 -11.27 -33.26
CA ALA A 166 9.03 -12.71 -33.53
C ALA A 166 8.64 -13.02 -34.98
N LYS A 167 7.63 -12.32 -35.52
CA LYS A 167 7.22 -12.46 -36.91
C LYS A 167 8.31 -12.02 -37.91
N ALA A 168 9.14 -11.06 -37.54
CA ALA A 168 10.27 -10.62 -38.32
C ALA A 168 11.34 -11.72 -38.53
N LEU A 169 11.37 -12.77 -37.70
CA LEU A 169 12.28 -13.91 -37.84
C LEU A 169 12.03 -14.77 -39.12
N TYR A 170 10.87 -14.64 -39.74
CA TYR A 170 10.60 -15.30 -41.03
C TYR A 170 11.36 -14.67 -42.20
N TYR A 171 11.89 -13.47 -42.03
CA TYR A 171 12.54 -12.69 -43.07
C TYR A 171 14.04 -12.70 -42.89
N PRO A 172 14.80 -12.54 -44.01
CA PRO A 172 16.27 -12.53 -43.95
C PRO A 172 16.80 -11.26 -43.28
N ASP A 173 17.91 -11.41 -42.55
CA ASP A 173 18.69 -10.29 -42.01
C ASP A 173 19.64 -9.74 -43.10
N LEU A 174 19.66 -8.42 -43.25
CA LEU A 174 20.62 -7.72 -44.11
C LEU A 174 21.67 -7.01 -43.28
N SER A 175 22.94 -7.38 -43.44
CA SER A 175 24.05 -6.72 -42.76
C SER A 175 25.01 -6.07 -43.79
N ILE A 176 25.49 -4.87 -43.45
CA ILE A 176 26.56 -4.19 -44.17
C ILE A 176 27.71 -4.00 -43.17
N THR A 177 28.86 -4.50 -43.54
CA THR A 177 30.09 -4.41 -42.74
C THR A 177 31.13 -3.63 -43.52
N GLY A 178 31.65 -2.57 -42.91
CA GLY A 178 32.79 -1.81 -43.42
C GLY A 178 34.03 -2.05 -42.57
N VAL A 179 35.13 -2.35 -43.18
CA VAL A 179 36.44 -2.46 -42.51
C VAL A 179 37.39 -1.48 -43.17
N LEU A 180 37.99 -0.61 -42.35
CA LEU A 180 39.05 0.31 -42.78
C LEU A 180 40.29 -0.04 -41.98
N GLY A 181 41.43 -0.17 -42.63
CA GLY A 181 42.67 -0.53 -41.97
C GLY A 181 43.89 -0.34 -42.87
N SER A 182 45.05 -0.64 -42.32
CA SER A 182 46.28 -0.71 -43.06
C SER A 182 46.79 -2.16 -43.07
N VAL A 183 47.22 -2.65 -44.25
CA VAL A 183 47.82 -3.97 -44.43
C VAL A 183 49.13 -3.77 -45.10
N SER A 184 50.27 -4.15 -44.48
CA SER A 184 51.60 -4.02 -44.99
C SER A 184 52.38 -5.27 -44.66
N THR A 185 53.33 -5.63 -45.59
CA THR A 185 54.31 -6.71 -45.38
C THR A 185 55.53 -6.25 -44.59
N ALA A 186 55.72 -4.92 -44.46
CA ALA A 186 56.85 -4.32 -43.75
C ALA A 186 56.32 -3.26 -42.75
N MET A 187 56.96 -3.13 -41.60
CA MET A 187 56.51 -2.23 -40.54
C MET A 187 56.62 -0.75 -40.95
N ASP A 188 57.62 -0.43 -41.75
CA ASP A 188 57.91 0.92 -42.26
C ASP A 188 56.80 1.45 -43.17
N ASP A 189 56.12 0.55 -43.89
CA ASP A 189 55.04 0.88 -44.84
C ASP A 189 53.66 0.88 -44.20
N PHE A 190 53.51 0.47 -42.95
CA PHE A 190 52.21 0.25 -42.31
C PHE A 190 51.34 1.51 -42.21
N LEU A 191 51.97 2.70 -42.03
CA LEU A 191 51.26 3.98 -41.95
C LEU A 191 51.32 4.79 -43.26
N THR A 192 51.81 4.20 -44.36
CA THR A 192 51.91 4.87 -45.66
C THR A 192 50.58 4.70 -46.45
N GLY A 193 50.29 5.65 -47.34
CA GLY A 193 49.06 5.61 -48.16
C GLY A 193 48.85 4.30 -48.96
N PRO A 194 49.92 3.65 -49.52
CA PRO A 194 49.77 2.39 -50.21
C PRO A 194 49.31 1.20 -49.36
N ALA A 195 49.48 1.25 -48.03
CA ALA A 195 49.08 0.21 -47.09
C ALA A 195 47.60 0.33 -46.71
N ALA A 196 46.94 1.44 -47.01
CA ALA A 196 45.53 1.67 -46.68
C ALA A 196 44.63 0.70 -47.47
N SER A 197 43.78 -0.02 -46.75
CA SER A 197 42.81 -0.93 -47.34
C SER A 197 41.41 -0.64 -46.82
N SER A 198 40.42 -0.76 -47.67
CA SER A 198 39.02 -0.66 -47.32
C SER A 198 38.24 -1.84 -47.91
N LEU A 199 37.35 -2.41 -47.09
CA LEU A 199 36.46 -3.47 -47.53
C LEU A 199 35.03 -3.09 -47.10
N ILE A 200 34.10 -3.16 -48.04
CA ILE A 200 32.67 -3.07 -47.76
C ILE A 200 32.04 -4.38 -48.21
N ALA A 201 31.39 -5.08 -47.31
CA ALA A 201 30.68 -6.33 -47.61
C ALA A 201 29.20 -6.17 -47.23
N ALA A 202 28.31 -6.62 -48.11
CA ALA A 202 26.89 -6.76 -47.82
C ALA A 202 26.56 -8.25 -47.71
N ASN A 203 25.85 -8.63 -46.69
CA ASN A 203 25.43 -10.02 -46.48
C ASN A 203 23.94 -10.09 -46.26
N ILE A 204 23.27 -11.05 -46.92
CA ILE A 204 21.87 -11.38 -46.72
C ILE A 204 21.84 -12.84 -46.23
N ALA A 205 21.32 -13.05 -45.02
CA ALA A 205 21.17 -14.37 -44.42
C ALA A 205 19.77 -14.56 -43.88
N GLY A 206 19.11 -15.65 -44.21
CA GLY A 206 17.75 -15.93 -43.74
C GLY A 206 17.46 -17.41 -43.59
N PRO A 207 16.45 -17.79 -42.80
CA PRO A 207 16.07 -19.17 -42.63
C PRO A 207 15.37 -19.71 -43.89
N ILE A 208 15.84 -20.86 -44.41
CA ILE A 208 15.15 -21.60 -45.49
C ILE A 208 14.26 -22.66 -44.86
N PHE A 209 14.75 -23.33 -43.82
CA PHE A 209 14.02 -24.38 -43.12
C PHE A 209 14.36 -24.40 -41.65
N THR A 210 13.32 -24.30 -40.75
CA THR A 210 13.51 -24.15 -39.32
C THR A 210 12.86 -25.24 -38.50
N PHE A 211 12.29 -26.27 -39.11
CA PHE A 211 11.61 -27.40 -38.44
C PHE A 211 10.56 -26.92 -37.40
N GLY A 212 9.83 -25.84 -37.69
CA GLY A 212 8.82 -25.24 -36.77
C GLY A 212 9.40 -24.34 -35.71
N GLY A 213 10.71 -24.10 -35.63
CA GLY A 213 11.33 -23.27 -34.59
C GLY A 213 10.85 -21.83 -34.57
N ILE A 214 10.72 -21.16 -35.73
CA ILE A 214 10.18 -19.80 -35.82
C ILE A 214 8.68 -19.77 -35.50
N GLU A 215 7.92 -20.75 -36.01
CA GLU A 215 6.48 -20.87 -35.70
C GLU A 215 6.24 -21.03 -34.21
N GLY A 216 7.05 -21.85 -33.53
CA GLY A 216 7.01 -21.98 -32.04
C GLY A 216 7.31 -20.66 -31.32
N GLN A 217 8.30 -19.88 -31.80
CA GLN A 217 8.61 -18.57 -31.21
C GLN A 217 7.47 -17.56 -31.40
N VAL A 218 6.87 -17.51 -32.60
CA VAL A 218 5.71 -16.65 -32.88
C VAL A 218 4.52 -17.06 -32.01
N SER A 219 4.21 -18.35 -31.96
CA SER A 219 3.11 -18.87 -31.10
C SER A 219 3.33 -18.54 -29.63
N SER A 220 4.57 -18.67 -29.14
CA SER A 220 4.92 -18.27 -27.76
C SER A 220 4.72 -16.78 -27.53
N ALA A 221 5.17 -15.92 -28.46
CA ALA A 221 4.99 -14.47 -28.35
C ALA A 221 3.49 -14.09 -28.40
N GLU A 222 2.68 -14.72 -29.23
CA GLU A 222 1.24 -14.51 -29.29
C GLU A 222 0.53 -14.99 -28.03
N ALA A 223 0.97 -16.08 -27.41
CA ALA A 223 0.45 -16.54 -26.13
C ALA A 223 0.80 -15.54 -25.01
N ALA A 224 2.03 -15.01 -24.99
CA ALA A 224 2.45 -13.98 -24.05
C ALA A 224 1.65 -12.68 -24.22
N ASN A 225 1.34 -12.29 -25.46
CA ASN A 225 0.47 -11.13 -25.72
C ASN A 225 -0.96 -11.35 -25.21
N ARG A 226 -1.54 -12.53 -25.43
CA ARG A 226 -2.86 -12.88 -24.86
C ARG A 226 -2.85 -12.86 -23.33
N GLN A 227 -1.78 -13.36 -22.71
CA GLN A 227 -1.60 -13.29 -21.25
C GLN A 227 -1.55 -11.84 -20.77
N ALA A 228 -0.81 -10.96 -21.43
CA ALA A 228 -0.73 -9.54 -21.09
C ALA A 228 -2.09 -8.85 -21.25
N LEU A 229 -2.87 -9.18 -22.29
CA LEU A 229 -4.21 -8.66 -22.50
C LEU A 229 -5.16 -9.05 -21.35
N LEU A 230 -5.18 -10.33 -20.97
CA LEU A 230 -6.02 -10.82 -19.89
C LEU A 230 -5.60 -10.20 -18.53
N PHE A 231 -4.32 -10.00 -18.31
CA PHE A 231 -3.81 -9.31 -17.12
C PHE A 231 -4.24 -7.84 -17.08
N TYR A 232 -4.19 -7.13 -18.21
CA TYR A 232 -4.69 -5.76 -18.33
C TYR A 232 -6.19 -5.68 -18.00
N GLN A 233 -7.00 -6.58 -18.56
CA GLN A 233 -8.43 -6.67 -18.28
C GLN A 233 -8.69 -6.94 -16.79
N GLN A 234 -7.97 -7.88 -16.19
CA GLN A 234 -8.07 -8.19 -14.77
C GLN A 234 -7.72 -6.99 -13.90
N THR A 235 -6.68 -6.23 -14.26
CA THR A 235 -6.27 -5.01 -13.53
C THR A 235 -7.38 -3.97 -13.55
N ILE A 236 -8.04 -3.76 -14.70
CA ILE A 236 -9.19 -2.86 -14.81
C ILE A 236 -10.34 -3.30 -13.90
N LEU A 237 -10.71 -4.58 -13.94
CA LEU A 237 -11.79 -5.12 -13.11
C LEU A 237 -11.49 -4.98 -11.61
N ASN A 238 -10.23 -5.24 -11.21
CA ASN A 238 -9.79 -5.03 -9.84
C ASN A 238 -9.85 -3.57 -9.43
N ALA A 239 -9.47 -2.64 -10.31
CA ALA A 239 -9.55 -1.22 -10.05
C ALA A 239 -10.99 -0.75 -9.81
N PHE A 240 -11.94 -1.23 -10.61
CA PHE A 240 -13.37 -0.93 -10.39
C PHE A 240 -13.89 -1.53 -9.08
N ARG A 241 -13.54 -2.79 -8.78
CA ARG A 241 -13.91 -3.42 -7.52
C ARG A 241 -13.39 -2.61 -6.32
N GLU A 242 -12.10 -2.30 -6.29
CA GLU A 242 -11.48 -1.54 -5.20
C GLU A 242 -12.10 -0.16 -5.01
N THR A 243 -12.43 0.51 -6.10
CA THR A 243 -13.09 1.82 -6.05
C THR A 243 -14.49 1.70 -5.47
N ASN A 244 -15.28 0.72 -5.93
CA ASN A 244 -16.63 0.49 -5.42
C ASN A 244 -16.61 0.10 -3.93
N ASP A 245 -15.67 -0.77 -3.55
CA ASP A 245 -15.47 -1.18 -2.15
C ASP A 245 -15.10 0.04 -1.28
N ALA A 246 -14.20 0.91 -1.77
CA ALA A 246 -13.77 2.12 -1.05
C ALA A 246 -14.92 3.12 -0.90
N LEU A 247 -15.71 3.37 -1.94
CA LEU A 247 -16.87 4.28 -1.91
C LEU A 247 -17.94 3.76 -0.94
N THR A 248 -18.31 2.49 -1.08
CA THR A 248 -19.28 1.83 -0.20
C THR A 248 -18.79 1.82 1.25
N GLY A 249 -17.49 1.46 1.44
CA GLY A 249 -16.84 1.45 2.74
C GLY A 249 -16.87 2.83 3.41
N SER A 250 -16.54 3.89 2.68
CA SER A 250 -16.58 5.26 3.18
C SER A 250 -17.98 5.65 3.66
N GLN A 251 -19.01 5.41 2.83
CA GLN A 251 -20.41 5.72 3.19
C GLN A 251 -20.87 4.95 4.44
N LYS A 252 -20.52 3.64 4.50
CA LYS A 252 -20.91 2.80 5.65
C LYS A 252 -20.16 3.18 6.92
N LYS A 253 -18.91 3.61 6.83
CA LYS A 253 -18.15 4.12 7.97
C LYS A 253 -18.74 5.43 8.52
N ILE A 254 -19.20 6.35 7.69
CA ILE A 254 -19.90 7.56 8.12
C ILE A 254 -21.17 7.20 8.90
N GLN A 255 -22.00 6.29 8.35
CA GLN A 255 -23.20 5.81 9.05
C GLN A 255 -22.85 5.12 10.37
N GLN A 256 -21.78 4.30 10.40
CA GLN A 256 -21.31 3.64 11.62
C GLN A 256 -20.90 4.65 12.70
N VAL A 257 -20.17 5.70 12.34
CA VAL A 257 -19.75 6.76 13.27
C VAL A 257 -20.96 7.47 13.86
N GLU A 258 -21.98 7.81 13.05
CA GLU A 258 -23.21 8.43 13.53
C GLU A 258 -23.95 7.56 14.56
N LEU A 259 -24.09 6.26 14.27
CA LEU A 259 -24.76 5.32 15.17
C LEU A 259 -23.96 5.09 16.45
N GLN A 260 -22.63 5.01 16.36
CA GLN A 260 -21.76 4.90 17.54
C GLN A 260 -21.80 6.16 18.41
N SER A 261 -21.87 7.35 17.80
CA SER A 261 -22.03 8.60 18.55
C SER A 261 -23.33 8.59 19.37
N LYS A 262 -24.45 8.20 18.77
CA LYS A 262 -25.74 8.05 19.48
C LYS A 262 -25.66 7.01 20.60
N ARG A 263 -24.94 5.90 20.38
CA ARG A 263 -24.70 4.90 21.44
C ARG A 263 -23.91 5.49 22.60
N VAL A 264 -22.83 6.21 22.32
CA VAL A 264 -22.00 6.84 23.35
C VAL A 264 -22.82 7.85 24.18
N ASP A 265 -23.69 8.64 23.54
CA ASP A 265 -24.55 9.59 24.26
C ASP A 265 -25.54 8.86 25.19
N ALA A 266 -26.12 7.75 24.72
CA ALA A 266 -26.97 6.92 25.58
C ALA A 266 -26.22 6.27 26.75
N LEU A 267 -24.99 5.79 26.51
CA LEU A 267 -24.15 5.21 27.57
C LEU A 267 -23.70 6.24 28.58
N ARG A 268 -23.39 7.47 28.19
CA ARG A 268 -23.08 8.59 29.09
C ARG A 268 -24.26 8.87 30.02
N GLU A 269 -25.47 8.92 29.47
CA GLU A 269 -26.67 9.15 30.29
C GLU A 269 -26.94 7.95 31.18
N PHE A 270 -26.75 6.72 30.75
CA PHE A 270 -26.85 5.51 31.56
C PHE A 270 -25.85 5.56 32.73
N ALA A 271 -24.58 5.88 32.48
CA ALA A 271 -23.57 6.00 33.53
C ALA A 271 -23.92 7.12 34.53
N ARG A 272 -24.41 8.27 34.05
CA ARG A 272 -24.84 9.37 34.91
C ARG A 272 -26.01 8.97 35.83
N LEU A 273 -27.01 8.30 35.29
CA LEU A 273 -28.19 7.86 36.06
C LEU A 273 -27.84 6.73 37.04
N SER A 274 -26.99 5.78 36.65
CA SER A 274 -26.52 4.71 37.53
C SER A 274 -25.76 5.25 38.72
N ARG A 275 -24.90 6.25 38.54
CA ARG A 275 -24.20 6.96 39.64
C ARG A 275 -25.18 7.68 40.53
N LEU A 276 -26.17 8.40 39.99
CA LEU A 276 -27.20 9.09 40.76
C LEU A 276 -28.02 8.12 41.64
N ARG A 277 -28.40 6.96 41.09
CA ARG A 277 -29.12 5.91 41.83
C ARG A 277 -28.31 5.33 42.98
N PHE A 278 -27.01 5.09 42.73
CA PHE A 278 -26.07 4.63 43.75
C PHE A 278 -25.89 5.65 44.85
N ASP A 279 -25.69 6.94 44.52
CA ASP A 279 -25.53 8.02 45.50
C ASP A 279 -26.78 8.23 46.36
N LYS A 280 -27.96 7.92 45.82
CA LYS A 280 -29.25 7.96 46.57
C LYS A 280 -29.53 6.65 47.35
N GLY A 281 -28.64 5.67 47.27
CA GLY A 281 -28.81 4.37 47.95
C GLY A 281 -29.90 3.48 47.37
N VAL A 282 -30.33 3.72 46.11
CA VAL A 282 -31.39 2.98 45.43
C VAL A 282 -30.85 1.74 44.70
N SER A 283 -29.55 1.75 44.32
CA SER A 283 -28.89 0.64 43.64
C SER A 283 -27.52 0.33 44.21
N GLY A 284 -27.04 -0.90 43.99
CA GLY A 284 -25.66 -1.30 44.32
C GLY A 284 -24.65 -0.71 43.32
N TYR A 285 -23.39 -0.67 43.73
CA TYR A 285 -22.29 -0.14 42.91
C TYR A 285 -22.07 -0.96 41.61
N LEU A 286 -22.52 -2.20 41.59
CA LEU A 286 -22.41 -3.06 40.38
C LEU A 286 -23.07 -2.40 39.14
N GLU A 287 -24.21 -1.70 39.34
CA GLU A 287 -24.88 -1.01 38.22
C GLU A 287 -24.01 0.14 37.66
N VAL A 288 -23.32 0.87 38.53
CA VAL A 288 -22.35 1.91 38.13
C VAL A 288 -21.18 1.30 37.38
N LEU A 289 -20.65 0.18 37.90
CA LEU A 289 -19.50 -0.50 37.28
C LEU A 289 -19.82 -1.04 35.87
N VAL A 290 -21.03 -1.60 35.71
CA VAL A 290 -21.49 -2.04 34.38
C VAL A 290 -21.61 -0.85 33.44
N ALA A 291 -22.20 0.26 33.89
CA ALA A 291 -22.37 1.45 33.08
C ALA A 291 -21.02 2.10 32.68
N ASP A 292 -20.06 2.13 33.61
CA ASP A 292 -18.72 2.67 33.35
C ASP A 292 -17.88 1.77 32.44
N ASN A 293 -18.09 0.46 32.47
CA ASN A 293 -17.40 -0.49 31.57
C ASN A 293 -17.95 -0.49 30.14
N GLU A 294 -19.24 -0.17 29.95
CA GLU A 294 -19.87 -0.07 28.65
C GLU A 294 -19.57 1.25 27.93
N LEU A 295 -19.26 2.31 28.68
CA LEU A 295 -18.92 3.64 28.17
C LEU A 295 -17.46 3.70 27.72
#